data_9a1a5a0bf243729da5d419087be6fe18
#
_entry.id   9a1a5a0bf243729da5d419087be6fe18
#
_cell.length_a   1.000
_cell.length_b   1.000
_cell.length_c   1.000
_cell.angle_alpha   90.00
_cell.angle_beta   90.00
_cell.angle_gamma   90.00
#
_symmetry.space_group_name_H-M   'P 1'
#
loop_
_entity.id
_entity.type
_entity.pdbx_description
1 polymer ?
#
loop_
_entity_poly.entity_id
_entity_poly.type
_entity_poly.pdbx_seq_one_letter_code
_entity_poly.pdbx_strand_id
1 'polypeptide(L)' 'MQSYDFEVIQDDETISSLRAVELRSLGAVWGQIAELAKKVSTPKSRIRVLDQSGAILISIGIATARLLQSA' A
#
# COMPACT_ATOMS: atom_id res chain seq x y z
N MET A 1 -14.62 -10.38 -5.98
CA MET A 1 -13.38 -9.86 -5.38
C MET A 1 -12.43 -9.38 -6.46
N GLN A 2 -11.62 -8.40 -6.14
CA GLN A 2 -10.60 -7.93 -7.06
C GLN A 2 -9.22 -8.13 -6.46
N SER A 3 -8.23 -8.31 -7.32
CA SER A 3 -6.85 -8.46 -6.90
C SER A 3 -6.11 -7.15 -7.02
N TYR A 4 -5.28 -6.85 -6.04
CA TYR A 4 -4.46 -5.63 -6.00
C TYR A 4 -3.03 -6.00 -5.71
N ASP A 5 -2.10 -5.23 -6.28
CA ASP A 5 -0.69 -5.35 -5.95
C ASP A 5 -0.32 -4.18 -5.04
N PHE A 6 0.43 -4.46 -4.00
CA PHE A 6 0.92 -3.46 -3.06
C PHE A 6 2.44 -3.41 -3.14
N GLU A 7 2.99 -2.22 -3.29
CA GLU A 7 4.43 -2.03 -3.36
C GLU A 7 4.88 -1.00 -2.34
N VAL A 8 6.01 -1.26 -1.69
CA VAL A 8 6.66 -0.29 -0.83
C VAL A 8 7.87 0.24 -1.59
N ILE A 9 7.90 1.54 -1.82
CA ILE A 9 8.92 2.20 -2.64
C ILE A 9 9.76 3.11 -1.77
N GLN A 10 11.08 3.02 -1.90
CA GLN A 10 12.03 3.90 -1.25
C GLN A 10 13.09 4.29 -2.26
N ASP A 11 13.31 5.60 -2.45
CA ASP A 11 14.32 6.13 -3.38
C ASP A 11 14.15 5.54 -4.78
N ASP A 12 12.89 5.49 -5.26
CA ASP A 12 12.50 4.95 -6.55
C ASP A 12 12.75 3.45 -6.72
N GLU A 13 13.06 2.75 -5.62
CA GLU A 13 13.21 1.30 -5.66
C GLU A 13 12.08 0.62 -4.91
N THR A 14 11.58 -0.46 -5.48
CA THR A 14 10.60 -1.30 -4.80
C THR A 14 11.35 -2.19 -3.81
N ILE A 15 11.16 -1.93 -2.52
CA ILE A 15 11.84 -2.69 -1.46
C ILE A 15 11.01 -3.84 -0.93
N SER A 16 9.72 -3.84 -1.21
CA SER A 16 8.83 -4.92 -0.81
C SER A 16 7.60 -4.89 -1.70
N SER A 17 6.99 -6.05 -1.93
CA SER A 17 5.76 -6.11 -2.69
C SER A 17 4.89 -7.28 -2.24
N LEU A 18 3.58 -7.07 -2.32
CA LEU A 18 2.56 -8.10 -2.15
C LEU A 18 1.76 -8.14 -3.44
N ARG A 19 1.69 -9.30 -4.08
CA ARG A 19 1.02 -9.42 -5.36
C ARG A 19 -0.26 -10.21 -5.25
N ALA A 20 -1.24 -9.84 -6.07
CA ALA A 20 -2.51 -10.57 -6.19
C ALA A 20 -3.22 -10.71 -4.86
N VAL A 21 -3.27 -9.63 -4.07
CA VAL A 21 -4.02 -9.62 -2.81
C VAL A 21 -5.49 -9.43 -3.14
N GLU A 22 -6.31 -10.42 -2.83
CA GLU A 22 -7.74 -10.37 -3.10
C GLU A 22 -8.47 -9.63 -1.98
N LEU A 23 -9.18 -8.58 -2.34
CA LEU A 23 -9.93 -7.77 -1.40
C LEU A 23 -11.33 -7.50 -1.94
N ARG A 24 -12.29 -7.35 -1.01
CA ARG A 24 -13.70 -7.19 -1.37
C ARG A 24 -14.02 -5.83 -1.95
N SER A 25 -13.30 -4.81 -1.52
CA SER A 25 -13.64 -3.44 -1.88
C SER A 25 -12.43 -2.54 -1.76
N LEU A 26 -12.54 -1.35 -2.31
CA LEU A 26 -11.50 -0.33 -2.16
C LEU A 26 -11.32 0.08 -0.68
N GLY A 27 -12.40 0.02 0.11
CA GLY A 27 -12.28 0.27 1.55
C GLY A 27 -11.34 -0.71 2.26
N ALA A 28 -11.36 -1.98 1.84
CA ALA A 28 -10.45 -2.99 2.40
C ALA A 28 -8.99 -2.72 2.01
N VAL A 29 -8.75 -2.05 0.88
CA VAL A 29 -7.41 -1.65 0.46
C VAL A 29 -6.77 -0.72 1.49
N TRP A 30 -7.53 0.22 2.03
CA TRP A 30 -7.03 1.15 3.05
C TRP A 30 -6.60 0.42 4.32
N GLY A 31 -7.34 -0.62 4.72
CA GLY A 31 -6.94 -1.45 5.85
C GLY A 31 -5.63 -2.17 5.60
N GLN A 32 -5.43 -2.66 4.40
CA GLN A 32 -4.18 -3.32 4.02
C GLN A 32 -3.01 -2.34 4.01
N ILE A 33 -3.25 -1.11 3.54
CA ILE A 33 -2.24 -0.04 3.57
C ILE A 33 -1.81 0.23 5.01
N ALA A 34 -2.77 0.33 5.93
CA ALA A 34 -2.48 0.57 7.33
C ALA A 34 -1.62 -0.56 7.94
N GLU A 35 -1.93 -1.81 7.59
CA GLU A 35 -1.14 -2.95 8.07
C GLU A 35 0.29 -2.91 7.53
N LEU A 36 0.47 -2.58 6.26
CA LEU A 36 1.80 -2.46 5.67
C LEU A 36 2.58 -1.33 6.34
N ALA A 37 1.92 -0.21 6.63
CA ALA A 37 2.58 0.93 7.26
C ALA A 37 3.13 0.57 8.64
N LYS A 38 2.47 -0.34 9.37
CA LYS A 38 2.98 -0.81 10.66
C LYS A 38 4.28 -1.59 10.51
N LYS A 39 4.42 -2.33 9.42
CA LYS A 39 5.56 -3.23 9.21
C LYS A 39 6.76 -2.53 8.61
N VAL A 40 6.56 -1.37 7.99
CA VAL A 40 7.63 -0.64 7.32
C VAL A 40 8.27 0.32 8.32
N SER A 41 9.57 0.18 8.52
CA SER A 41 10.30 1.00 9.49
C SER A 41 10.90 2.26 8.88
N THR A 42 10.84 2.41 7.58
CA THR A 42 11.48 3.51 6.86
C THR A 42 10.48 4.64 6.60
N PRO A 43 10.59 5.79 7.32
CA PRO A 43 9.57 6.83 7.24
C PRO A 43 9.49 7.56 5.90
N LYS A 44 10.52 7.47 5.07
CA LYS A 44 10.54 8.12 3.76
C LYS A 44 9.97 7.26 2.64
N SER A 45 9.52 6.05 2.97
CA SER A 45 8.94 5.13 1.99
C SER A 45 7.52 5.54 1.63
N ARG A 46 7.06 5.04 0.50
CA ARG A 46 5.69 5.21 0.03
C ARG A 46 5.07 3.86 -0.23
N ILE A 47 3.76 3.78 -0.08
CA ILE A 47 3.00 2.59 -0.47
C ILE A 47 2.26 2.92 -1.76
N ARG A 48 2.40 2.05 -2.74
CA ARG A 48 1.72 2.18 -4.03
C ARG A 48 0.83 0.97 -4.22
N VAL A 49 -0.43 1.24 -4.62
CA VAL A 49 -1.42 0.19 -4.86
C VAL A 49 -1.76 0.20 -6.33
N LEU A 50 -1.67 -0.96 -6.97
CA LEU A 50 -1.95 -1.13 -8.39
C LEU A 50 -3.10 -2.11 -8.56
N ASP A 51 -3.87 -1.89 -9.63
CA ASP A 51 -4.92 -2.83 -10.00
C ASP A 51 -4.37 -3.97 -10.87
N GLN A 52 -5.25 -4.84 -11.36
CA GLN A 52 -4.85 -5.99 -12.17
C GLN A 52 -4.22 -5.59 -13.50
N SER A 53 -4.52 -4.40 -14.00
CA SER A 53 -3.96 -3.92 -15.26
C SER A 53 -2.61 -3.22 -15.08
N GLY A 54 -2.17 -3.05 -13.85
CA GLY A 54 -0.93 -2.34 -13.54
C GLY A 54 -1.12 -0.83 -13.36
N ALA A 55 -2.37 -0.35 -13.37
CA ALA A 55 -2.63 1.06 -13.14
C ALA A 55 -2.49 1.39 -11.65
N ILE A 56 -1.83 2.51 -11.36
CA ILE A 56 -1.65 2.96 -9.99
C ILE A 56 -2.95 3.59 -9.50
N LEU A 57 -3.54 3.02 -8.46
CA LEU A 57 -4.77 3.52 -7.87
C LEU A 57 -4.48 4.49 -6.72
N ILE A 58 -3.49 4.18 -5.90
CA ILE A 58 -3.16 4.93 -4.70
C ILE A 58 -1.64 5.01 -4.58
N SER A 59 -1.14 6.18 -4.18
CA SER A 59 0.26 6.35 -3.81
C SER A 59 0.27 7.25 -2.57
N ILE A 60 0.76 6.72 -1.46
CA ILE A 60 0.68 7.40 -0.17
C ILE A 60 1.99 7.22 0.60
N GLY A 61 2.47 8.28 1.25
CA GLY A 61 3.65 8.19 2.09
C GLY A 61 3.38 7.39 3.36
N ILE A 62 4.41 6.72 3.88
CA ILE A 62 4.28 5.90 5.09
C ILE A 62 3.81 6.73 6.29
N ALA A 63 4.35 7.92 6.47
CA ALA A 63 3.94 8.78 7.57
C ALA A 63 2.45 9.11 7.51
N THR A 64 1.94 9.39 6.32
CA THR A 64 0.52 9.66 6.11
C THR A 64 -0.31 8.41 6.34
N ALA A 65 0.16 7.26 5.86
CA ALA A 65 -0.55 6.00 6.03
C ALA A 65 -0.70 5.62 7.51
N ARG A 66 0.29 5.94 8.33
CA ARG A 66 0.22 5.68 9.77
C ARG A 66 -0.85 6.51 10.47
N LEU A 67 -1.18 7.67 9.93
CA LEU A 67 -2.24 8.50 10.49
C LEU A 67 -3.61 7.85 10.35
N LEU A 68 -3.78 6.97 9.38
CA LEU A 68 -5.04 6.26 9.18
C LEU A 68 -5.38 5.36 10.36
N GLN A 69 -4.38 4.94 11.12
CA GLN A 69 -4.58 4.08 12.29
C GLN A 69 -4.96 4.86 13.54
N SER A 70 -4.62 6.14 13.56
CA SER A 70 -4.86 6.99 14.72
C SER A 70 -6.27 7.60 14.72
N ALA A 71 -6.97 7.46 13.63
CA ALA A 71 -8.29 8.07 13.44
C ALA A 71 -9.42 7.28 14.13
#